data_a6dcfc836d662f31b2f4da7a001076d0
#
_entry.id   a6dcfc836d662f31b2f4da7a001076d0
#
_cell.length_a   1.000
_cell.length_b   1.000
_cell.length_c   1.000
_cell.angle_alpha   90.00
_cell.angle_beta   90.00
_cell.angle_gamma   90.00
#
_symmetry.space_group_name_H-M   'P 1'
#
loop_
_entity.id
_entity.type
_entity.pdbx_description
1 polymer ?
#
loop_
_entity_poly.entity_id
_entity_poly.type
_entity_poly.pdbx_seq_one_letter_code
_entity_poly.pdbx_strand_id
1 'polypeptide(L)'
;MISYNQTYDITDVEPSGGITEPVTRTEAKNFCRIDVSDDDDLVEMLITACRIECEQLTNIGFVQRTIIASINNANGAGYLPLGPHGTIESVTDSDEVDVDHEATNSSFKQLLTPCSERLIVTVEAAYETLPAHLKMALLECIHYRYDERRNRESQYPPVYLDTLKQYSRVW
;
A
#
# COMPACT_ATOMS: atom_id res chain seq x y z
N MET A 1 21.55 13.36 -9.37
CA MET A 1 20.21 12.83 -9.05
C MET A 1 20.26 11.34 -9.41
N ILE A 2 20.50 10.47 -8.42
CA ILE A 2 20.62 9.02 -8.63
C ILE A 2 19.19 8.49 -8.55
N SER A 3 18.60 8.13 -9.69
CA SER A 3 17.32 7.45 -9.76
C SER A 3 17.56 5.99 -9.36
N TYR A 4 17.26 5.66 -8.11
CA TYR A 4 17.18 4.26 -7.68
C TYR A 4 15.87 3.70 -8.18
N ASN A 5 15.92 3.05 -9.34
CA ASN A 5 14.79 2.26 -9.83
C ASN A 5 14.80 0.93 -9.06
N GLN A 6 14.32 0.94 -7.81
CA GLN A 6 14.10 -0.30 -7.07
C GLN A 6 12.86 -0.97 -7.65
N THR A 7 13.09 -2.08 -8.31
CA THR A 7 12.00 -2.97 -8.73
C THR A 7 11.79 -3.96 -7.59
N TYR A 8 10.58 -4.01 -7.02
CA TYR A 8 10.21 -5.05 -6.06
C TYR A 8 9.06 -5.87 -6.62
N ASP A 9 9.10 -7.15 -6.32
CA ASP A 9 7.93 -8.00 -6.44
C ASP A 9 7.36 -8.19 -5.03
N ILE A 10 6.07 -7.95 -4.88
CA ILE A 10 5.37 -8.07 -3.60
C ILE A 10 4.38 -9.23 -3.72
N THR A 11 4.43 -10.12 -2.74
CA THR A 11 3.40 -11.13 -2.52
C THR A 11 2.76 -10.87 -1.17
N ASP A 12 1.46 -10.66 -1.16
CA ASP A 12 0.71 -10.54 0.09
C ASP A 12 0.58 -11.92 0.73
N VAL A 13 0.91 -12.00 2.01
CA VAL A 13 0.53 -13.15 2.83
C VAL A 13 -0.82 -12.81 3.44
N GLU A 14 -1.88 -13.41 2.92
CA GLU A 14 -3.22 -13.18 3.45
C GLU A 14 -3.30 -13.63 4.91
N PRO A 15 -3.74 -12.76 5.82
CA PRO A 15 -4.01 -13.19 7.19
C PRO A 15 -5.10 -14.25 7.19
N SER A 16 -5.03 -15.20 8.12
CA SER A 16 -5.95 -16.35 8.23
C SER A 16 -7.45 -15.97 8.34
N GLY A 17 -7.76 -14.71 8.54
CA GLY A 17 -9.13 -14.14 8.57
C GLY A 17 -9.52 -13.31 7.35
N GLY A 18 -8.68 -13.25 6.32
CA GLY A 18 -8.85 -12.33 5.18
C GLY A 18 -8.44 -10.89 5.51
N ILE A 19 -8.38 -10.06 4.48
CA ILE A 19 -8.07 -8.63 4.61
C ILE A 19 -9.31 -7.89 5.12
N THR A 20 -9.17 -7.15 6.22
CA THR A 20 -10.21 -6.23 6.68
C THR A 20 -10.00 -4.87 6.04
N GLU A 21 -10.88 -4.45 5.16
CA GLU A 21 -10.79 -3.17 4.47
C GLU A 21 -10.88 -1.99 5.46
N PRO A 22 -10.12 -0.89 5.23
CA PRO A 22 -10.06 0.25 6.16
C PRO A 22 -11.33 1.13 6.09
N VAL A 23 -12.16 0.91 5.10
CA VAL A 23 -13.46 1.57 4.90
C VAL A 23 -14.53 0.50 4.76
N THR A 24 -15.58 0.61 5.56
CA THR A 24 -16.74 -0.27 5.46
C THR A 24 -17.65 0.16 4.30
N ARG A 25 -18.44 -0.79 3.76
CA ARG A 25 -19.47 -0.49 2.76
C ARG A 25 -20.41 0.64 3.23
N THR A 26 -20.81 0.60 4.49
CA THR A 26 -21.70 1.63 5.06
C THR A 26 -21.05 3.01 5.07
N GLU A 27 -19.77 3.13 5.44
CA GLU A 27 -19.03 4.39 5.38
C GLU A 27 -18.90 4.92 3.95
N ALA A 28 -18.54 4.04 3.00
CA ALA A 28 -18.43 4.41 1.59
C ALA A 28 -19.78 4.89 1.02
N LYS A 29 -20.86 4.15 1.28
CA LYS A 29 -22.21 4.54 0.85
C LYS A 29 -22.64 5.88 1.43
N ASN A 30 -22.43 6.09 2.73
CA ASN A 30 -22.76 7.36 3.39
C ASN A 30 -21.97 8.53 2.79
N PHE A 31 -20.69 8.35 2.52
CA PHE A 31 -19.85 9.36 1.90
C PHE A 31 -20.29 9.69 0.48
N CYS A 32 -20.56 8.66 -0.32
CA CYS A 32 -21.02 8.79 -1.72
C CYS A 32 -22.51 9.12 -1.85
N ARG A 33 -23.28 9.18 -0.76
CA ARG A 33 -24.75 9.38 -0.74
C ARG A 33 -25.50 8.35 -1.59
N ILE A 34 -25.14 7.08 -1.41
CA ILE A 34 -25.75 5.94 -2.11
C ILE A 34 -26.81 5.31 -1.20
N ASP A 35 -28.08 5.49 -1.53
CA ASP A 35 -29.18 4.99 -0.73
C ASP A 35 -29.70 3.61 -1.20
N VAL A 36 -29.38 3.23 -2.43
CA VAL A 36 -29.85 1.96 -3.04
C VAL A 36 -28.95 0.79 -2.67
N SER A 37 -29.54 -0.40 -2.56
CA SER A 37 -28.82 -1.65 -2.28
C SER A 37 -28.28 -2.35 -3.55
N ASP A 38 -28.80 -1.97 -4.71
CA ASP A 38 -28.46 -2.64 -5.98
C ASP A 38 -26.98 -2.49 -6.37
N ASP A 39 -26.30 -1.47 -5.82
CA ASP A 39 -24.88 -1.18 -6.05
C ASP A 39 -23.96 -1.71 -4.92
N ASP A 40 -24.47 -2.48 -3.96
CA ASP A 40 -23.69 -2.93 -2.79
C ASP A 40 -22.44 -3.71 -3.19
N ASP A 41 -22.55 -4.67 -4.10
CA ASP A 41 -21.42 -5.48 -4.59
C ASP A 41 -20.42 -4.62 -5.36
N LEU A 42 -20.90 -3.63 -6.12
CA LEU A 42 -20.04 -2.67 -6.82
C LEU A 42 -19.25 -1.81 -5.82
N VAL A 43 -19.90 -1.34 -4.76
CA VAL A 43 -19.24 -0.52 -3.73
C VAL A 43 -18.14 -1.33 -3.03
N GLU A 44 -18.37 -2.60 -2.70
CA GLU A 44 -17.35 -3.49 -2.12
C GLU A 44 -16.15 -3.69 -3.06
N MET A 45 -16.41 -3.93 -4.33
CA MET A 45 -15.36 -4.04 -5.33
C MET A 45 -14.56 -2.73 -5.48
N LEU A 46 -15.23 -1.57 -5.44
CA LEU A 46 -14.57 -0.26 -5.51
C LEU A 46 -13.72 0.03 -4.28
N ILE A 47 -14.14 -0.38 -3.07
CA ILE A 47 -13.33 -0.23 -1.85
C ILE A 47 -11.98 -0.92 -2.03
N THR A 48 -11.99 -2.18 -2.43
CA THR A 48 -10.76 -2.96 -2.63
C THR A 48 -9.91 -2.39 -3.77
N ALA A 49 -10.52 -2.08 -4.91
CA ALA A 49 -9.79 -1.54 -6.07
C ALA A 49 -9.14 -0.19 -5.78
N CYS A 50 -9.87 0.74 -5.13
CA CYS A 50 -9.35 2.05 -4.76
C CYS A 50 -8.26 1.95 -3.68
N ARG A 51 -8.38 1.03 -2.73
CA ARG A 51 -7.31 0.76 -1.76
C ARG A 51 -6.01 0.36 -2.46
N ILE A 52 -6.09 -0.62 -3.36
CA ILE A 52 -4.92 -1.08 -4.12
C ILE A 52 -4.32 0.08 -4.92
N GLU A 53 -5.14 0.88 -5.60
CA GLU A 53 -4.68 2.05 -6.35
C GLU A 53 -3.96 3.07 -5.44
N CYS A 54 -4.53 3.37 -4.27
CA CYS A 54 -3.91 4.29 -3.31
C CYS A 54 -2.58 3.76 -2.77
N GLU A 55 -2.48 2.47 -2.46
CA GLU A 55 -1.25 1.81 -2.03
C GLU A 55 -0.16 1.89 -3.11
N GLN A 56 -0.51 1.61 -4.36
CA GLN A 56 0.41 1.68 -5.50
C GLN A 56 0.92 3.10 -5.76
N LEU A 57 0.06 4.12 -5.64
CA LEU A 57 0.41 5.52 -5.85
C LEU A 57 1.30 6.09 -4.74
N THR A 58 1.14 5.61 -3.52
CA THR A 58 1.83 6.18 -2.36
C THR A 58 3.01 5.35 -1.88
N ASN A 59 3.06 4.06 -2.21
CA ASN A 59 3.92 3.07 -1.57
C ASN A 59 3.71 3.00 -0.05
N ILE A 60 2.47 3.23 0.39
CA ILE A 60 2.03 3.14 1.78
C ILE A 60 0.98 2.04 1.86
N GLY A 61 1.13 1.12 2.81
CA GLY A 61 0.13 0.10 3.09
C GLY A 61 -1.08 0.71 3.82
N PHE A 62 -2.27 0.44 3.34
CA PHE A 62 -3.52 0.94 3.95
C PHE A 62 -4.14 -0.10 4.88
N VAL A 63 -3.78 -1.36 4.72
CA VAL A 63 -4.25 -2.47 5.56
C VAL A 63 -3.06 -3.25 6.08
N GLN A 64 -3.02 -3.42 7.41
CA GLN A 64 -1.97 -4.18 8.06
C GLN A 64 -2.02 -5.65 7.61
N ARG A 65 -0.89 -6.12 7.12
CA ARG A 65 -0.68 -7.50 6.67
C ARG A 65 0.80 -7.83 6.61
N THR A 66 1.12 -9.11 6.66
CA THR A 66 2.47 -9.58 6.35
C THR A 66 2.64 -9.62 4.83
N ILE A 67 3.74 -9.08 4.34
CA ILE A 67 4.12 -9.14 2.93
C ILE A 67 5.45 -9.85 2.77
N ILE A 68 5.62 -10.53 1.65
CA ILE A 68 6.90 -11.02 1.18
C ILE A 68 7.33 -10.11 0.04
N ALA A 69 8.39 -9.34 0.27
CA ALA A 69 8.93 -8.41 -0.70
C ALA A 69 10.27 -8.92 -1.22
N SER A 70 10.38 -9.03 -2.54
CA SER A 70 11.66 -9.28 -3.17
C SER A 70 12.27 -7.95 -3.59
N ILE A 71 13.40 -7.60 -3.00
CA ILE A 71 14.08 -6.31 -3.20
C ILE A 71 15.48 -6.52 -3.79
N ASN A 72 15.86 -5.64 -4.73
CA ASN A 72 17.22 -5.58 -5.21
C ASN A 72 18.05 -4.70 -4.28
N ASN A 73 19.05 -5.29 -3.65
CA ASN A 73 19.94 -4.59 -2.71
C ASN A 73 21.26 -4.23 -3.39
N ALA A 74 21.23 -3.33 -4.37
CA ALA A 74 22.39 -3.05 -5.23
C ALA A 74 23.58 -2.39 -4.52
N ASN A 75 23.40 -1.82 -3.31
CA ASN A 75 24.47 -1.07 -2.61
C ASN A 75 24.50 -1.34 -1.10
N GLY A 76 24.04 -2.49 -0.64
CA GLY A 76 24.00 -2.79 0.79
C GLY A 76 22.86 -2.08 1.54
N ALA A 77 21.93 -1.45 0.83
CA ALA A 77 20.79 -0.77 1.42
C ALA A 77 19.52 -0.96 0.55
N GLY A 78 18.48 -1.51 1.12
CA GLY A 78 17.21 -1.76 0.47
C GLY A 78 16.05 -1.08 1.20
N TYR A 79 15.21 -0.34 0.48
CA TYR A 79 13.96 0.19 1.02
C TYR A 79 12.87 -0.86 0.95
N LEU A 80 12.08 -1.00 2.02
CA LEU A 80 10.94 -1.89 2.06
C LEU A 80 9.69 -1.18 1.48
N PRO A 81 8.90 -1.87 0.66
CA PRO A 81 7.66 -1.33 0.11
C PRO A 81 6.51 -1.34 1.12
N LEU A 82 5.47 -0.56 0.85
CA LEU A 82 4.19 -0.54 1.58
C LEU A 82 4.33 -0.19 3.08
N GLY A 83 5.28 0.69 3.45
CA GLY A 83 5.37 1.15 4.85
C GLY A 83 4.09 1.83 5.36
N PRO A 84 4.01 2.09 6.64
CA PRO A 84 5.01 1.83 7.67
C PRO A 84 5.23 0.34 7.95
N HIS A 85 6.38 0.00 8.55
CA HIS A 85 6.77 -1.39 8.78
C HIS A 85 6.81 -1.71 10.27
N GLY A 86 6.19 -2.83 10.63
CA GLY A 86 6.26 -3.44 11.94
C GLY A 86 7.49 -4.34 12.10
N THR A 87 7.25 -5.58 12.49
CA THR A 87 8.28 -6.60 12.70
C THR A 87 8.79 -7.13 11.36
N ILE A 88 10.11 -7.24 11.22
CA ILE A 88 10.72 -8.01 10.14
C ILE A 88 10.85 -9.44 10.66
N GLU A 89 10.17 -10.38 9.99
CA GLU A 89 10.12 -11.78 10.41
C GLU A 89 11.34 -12.55 9.89
N SER A 90 11.71 -12.33 8.63
CA SER A 90 12.87 -12.98 8.01
C SER A 90 13.47 -12.13 6.90
N VAL A 91 14.76 -12.29 6.67
CA VAL A 91 15.48 -11.75 5.51
C VAL A 91 16.38 -12.88 4.98
N THR A 92 16.11 -13.31 3.76
CA THR A 92 16.85 -14.36 3.11
C THR A 92 17.36 -13.91 1.74
N ASP A 93 18.34 -14.61 1.22
CA ASP A 93 18.78 -14.49 -0.18
C ASP A 93 17.90 -15.33 -1.12
N SER A 94 18.28 -15.41 -2.40
CA SER A 94 17.56 -16.20 -3.41
C SER A 94 17.66 -17.71 -3.21
N ASP A 95 18.60 -18.18 -2.39
CA ASP A 95 18.81 -19.58 -2.04
C ASP A 95 18.17 -19.95 -0.68
N GLU A 96 17.32 -19.05 -0.14
CA GLU A 96 16.62 -19.19 1.14
C GLU A 96 17.58 -19.25 2.36
N VAL A 97 18.79 -18.71 2.22
CA VAL A 97 19.76 -18.61 3.32
C VAL A 97 19.54 -17.31 4.07
N ASP A 98 19.51 -17.39 5.40
CA ASP A 98 19.37 -16.22 6.26
C ASP A 98 20.51 -15.22 6.05
N VAL A 99 20.16 -13.94 5.90
CA VAL A 99 21.11 -12.84 5.67
C VAL A 99 21.19 -11.96 6.89
N ASP A 100 22.41 -11.72 7.38
CA ASP A 100 22.65 -10.77 8.47
C ASP A 100 22.28 -9.36 8.01
N HIS A 101 21.46 -8.68 8.83
CA HIS A 101 20.89 -7.40 8.46
C HIS A 101 20.66 -6.48 9.67
N GLU A 102 20.70 -5.19 9.42
CA GLU A 102 20.22 -4.16 10.32
C GLU A 102 19.04 -3.43 9.68
N ALA A 103 18.08 -3.01 10.48
CA ALA A 103 16.98 -2.20 10.00
C ALA A 103 17.03 -0.82 10.64
N THR A 104 16.76 0.24 9.86
CA THR A 104 16.66 1.59 10.42
C THR A 104 15.50 1.67 11.41
N ASN A 105 15.70 2.44 12.48
CA ASN A 105 14.68 2.65 13.52
C ASN A 105 13.67 3.74 13.11
N SER A 106 13.09 3.60 11.92
CA SER A 106 12.05 4.49 11.40
C SER A 106 10.80 3.71 11.05
N SER A 107 9.64 4.39 10.98
CA SER A 107 8.40 3.74 10.54
C SER A 107 8.46 3.25 9.09
N PHE A 108 9.31 3.88 8.26
CA PHE A 108 9.61 3.42 6.90
C PHE A 108 11.03 2.86 6.91
N LYS A 109 11.12 1.57 7.15
CA LYS A 109 12.40 0.91 7.38
C LYS A 109 13.20 0.76 6.10
N GLN A 110 14.49 0.92 6.24
CA GLN A 110 15.50 0.55 5.27
C GLN A 110 16.32 -0.59 5.85
N LEU A 111 16.55 -1.61 5.06
CA LEU A 111 17.49 -2.69 5.39
C LEU A 111 18.90 -2.28 5.03
N LEU A 112 19.82 -2.56 5.94
CA LEU A 112 21.27 -2.42 5.75
C LEU A 112 21.87 -3.81 5.88
N THR A 113 22.58 -4.27 4.84
CA THR A 113 23.15 -5.61 4.81
C THR A 113 24.43 -5.60 3.97
N PRO A 114 25.44 -6.40 4.33
CA PRO A 114 26.65 -6.53 3.52
C PRO A 114 26.42 -7.27 2.20
N CYS A 115 25.27 -7.94 2.06
CA CYS A 115 24.90 -8.65 0.84
C CYS A 115 24.44 -7.66 -0.24
N SER A 116 24.93 -7.80 -1.45
CA SER A 116 24.53 -6.98 -2.61
C SER A 116 23.63 -7.72 -3.60
N GLU A 117 23.03 -8.82 -3.16
CA GLU A 117 22.18 -9.67 -3.98
C GLU A 117 20.69 -9.32 -3.79
N ARG A 118 19.83 -10.03 -4.51
CA ARG A 118 18.38 -9.97 -4.34
C ARG A 118 18.01 -10.58 -2.99
N LEU A 119 17.25 -9.83 -2.20
CA LEU A 119 16.77 -10.28 -0.89
C LEU A 119 15.28 -10.56 -0.94
N ILE A 120 14.87 -11.57 -0.19
CA ILE A 120 13.47 -11.90 0.10
C ILE A 120 13.22 -11.54 1.55
N VAL A 121 12.28 -10.62 1.79
CA VAL A 121 12.00 -10.07 3.11
C VAL A 121 10.54 -10.32 3.47
N THR A 122 10.33 -10.97 4.60
CA THR A 122 8.99 -11.13 5.20
C THR A 122 8.83 -10.09 6.30
N VAL A 123 7.86 -9.20 6.15
CA VAL A 123 7.69 -8.06 7.06
C VAL A 123 6.22 -7.70 7.25
N GLU A 124 5.85 -7.30 8.46
CA GLU A 124 4.58 -6.63 8.69
C GLU A 124 4.59 -5.25 8.06
N ALA A 125 3.60 -4.97 7.22
CA ALA A 125 3.47 -3.71 6.50
C ALA A 125 2.12 -3.04 6.76
N ALA A 126 2.09 -1.73 6.58
CA ALA A 126 0.96 -0.83 6.73
C ALA A 126 0.67 -0.36 8.16
N TYR A 127 -0.27 0.57 8.25
CA TYR A 127 -0.76 1.08 9.52
C TYR A 127 -1.68 0.06 10.20
N GLU A 128 -1.56 -0.10 11.51
CA GLU A 128 -2.56 -0.81 12.32
C GLU A 128 -3.92 -0.10 12.26
N THR A 129 -3.90 1.23 12.28
CA THR A 129 -5.08 2.07 12.06
C THR A 129 -4.75 3.12 11.01
N LEU A 130 -5.47 3.10 9.89
CA LEU A 130 -5.23 4.03 8.79
C LEU A 130 -5.48 5.48 9.24
N PRO A 131 -4.51 6.41 9.07
CA PRO A 131 -4.68 7.81 9.40
C PRO A 131 -5.86 8.46 8.67
N ALA A 132 -6.59 9.33 9.37
CA ALA A 132 -7.84 9.91 8.88
C ALA A 132 -7.71 10.61 7.51
N HIS A 133 -6.58 11.27 7.24
CA HIS A 133 -6.34 11.93 5.95
C HIS A 133 -6.18 10.94 4.79
N LEU A 134 -5.55 9.78 5.02
CA LEU A 134 -5.45 8.70 4.02
C LEU A 134 -6.79 7.98 3.84
N LYS A 135 -7.54 7.79 4.93
CA LYS A 135 -8.92 7.26 4.87
C LYS A 135 -9.83 8.20 4.07
N MET A 136 -9.69 9.52 4.24
CA MET A 136 -10.44 10.50 3.46
C MET A 136 -10.08 10.41 1.98
N ALA A 137 -8.79 10.34 1.62
CA ALA A 137 -8.35 10.19 0.23
C ALA A 137 -8.90 8.92 -0.41
N LEU A 138 -8.97 7.82 0.34
CA LEU A 138 -9.59 6.58 -0.12
C LEU A 138 -11.10 6.74 -0.39
N LEU A 139 -11.82 7.41 0.50
CA LEU A 139 -13.25 7.71 0.30
C LEU A 139 -13.49 8.61 -0.92
N GLU A 140 -12.64 9.61 -1.13
CA GLU A 140 -12.69 10.46 -2.32
C GLU A 140 -12.39 9.69 -3.60
N CYS A 141 -11.45 8.72 -3.57
CA CYS A 141 -11.17 7.83 -4.68
C CYS A 141 -12.38 6.97 -5.03
N ILE A 142 -13.02 6.36 -4.02
CA ILE A 142 -14.24 5.55 -4.19
C ILE A 142 -15.36 6.41 -4.80
N HIS A 143 -15.58 7.61 -4.27
CA HIS A 143 -16.60 8.51 -4.78
C HIS A 143 -16.33 8.90 -6.24
N TYR A 144 -15.10 9.25 -6.57
CA TYR A 144 -14.71 9.57 -7.94
C TYR A 144 -14.95 8.41 -8.91
N ARG A 145 -14.53 7.20 -8.55
CA ARG A 145 -14.71 5.99 -9.37
C ARG A 145 -16.18 5.60 -9.52
N TYR A 146 -16.99 5.80 -8.50
CA TYR A 146 -18.42 5.57 -8.57
C TYR A 146 -19.11 6.56 -9.50
N ASP A 147 -18.78 7.85 -9.41
CA ASP A 147 -19.37 8.91 -10.23
C ASP A 147 -18.80 8.99 -11.65
N GLU A 148 -17.58 8.49 -11.91
CA GLU A 148 -16.98 8.46 -13.25
C GLU A 148 -17.88 7.72 -14.27
N ARG A 149 -18.70 6.79 -13.80
CA ARG A 149 -19.73 6.13 -14.62
C ARG A 149 -20.77 7.12 -15.15
N ARG A 150 -20.98 8.24 -14.47
CA ARG A 150 -21.96 9.30 -14.80
C ARG A 150 -21.33 10.49 -15.49
N ASN A 151 -20.05 10.76 -15.23
CA ASN A 151 -19.38 12.01 -15.62
C ASN A 151 -18.02 11.75 -16.30
N ARG A 152 -18.03 11.42 -17.60
CA ARG A 152 -16.80 11.26 -18.39
C ARG A 152 -16.11 12.58 -18.78
N GLU A 153 -16.58 13.72 -18.33
CA GLU A 153 -16.13 15.05 -18.79
C GLU A 153 -15.36 15.88 -17.73
N SER A 154 -14.89 15.27 -16.62
CA SER A 154 -14.08 16.04 -15.68
C SER A 154 -12.71 16.35 -16.29
N GLN A 155 -12.48 17.64 -16.58
CA GLN A 155 -11.25 18.19 -17.15
C GLN A 155 -10.13 18.34 -16.11
N TYR A 156 -10.42 18.07 -14.83
CA TYR A 156 -9.48 18.20 -13.72
C TYR A 156 -9.10 16.85 -13.12
N PRO A 157 -7.82 16.66 -12.73
CA PRO A 157 -7.43 15.46 -12.01
C PRO A 157 -8.21 15.37 -10.69
N PRO A 158 -8.57 14.15 -10.24
CA PRO A 158 -9.29 13.95 -8.99
C PRO A 158 -8.53 14.52 -7.79
N VAL A 159 -9.24 15.14 -6.86
CA VAL A 159 -8.66 15.79 -5.67
C VAL A 159 -7.85 14.82 -4.82
N TYR A 160 -8.29 13.57 -4.71
CA TYR A 160 -7.56 12.53 -3.96
C TYR A 160 -6.13 12.31 -4.44
N LEU A 161 -5.85 12.49 -5.74
CA LEU A 161 -4.50 12.35 -6.29
C LEU A 161 -3.53 13.39 -5.74
N ASP A 162 -3.98 14.63 -5.55
CA ASP A 162 -3.13 15.69 -4.98
C ASP A 162 -2.86 15.43 -3.50
N THR A 163 -3.83 14.90 -2.77
CA THR A 163 -3.64 14.46 -1.39
C THR A 163 -2.63 13.31 -1.32
N LEU A 164 -2.79 12.27 -2.14
CA LEU A 164 -1.91 11.10 -2.14
C LEU A 164 -0.48 11.45 -2.55
N LYS A 165 -0.26 12.36 -3.51
CA LYS A 165 1.09 12.81 -3.91
C LYS A 165 1.89 13.41 -2.77
N GLN A 166 1.25 14.09 -1.81
CA GLN A 166 1.93 14.67 -0.65
C GLN A 166 2.48 13.58 0.30
N TYR A 167 1.88 12.40 0.28
CA TYR A 167 2.27 11.27 1.11
C TYR A 167 3.02 10.18 0.34
N SER A 168 3.17 10.35 -0.98
CA SER A 168 3.86 9.37 -1.82
C SER A 168 5.30 9.13 -1.34
N ARG A 169 5.64 7.87 -1.16
CA ARG A 169 6.96 7.35 -0.78
C ARG A 169 7.59 6.57 -1.95
N VAL A 170 7.39 7.08 -3.15
CA VAL A 170 8.06 6.53 -4.33
C VAL A 170 9.50 7.03 -4.33
N TRP A 171 10.42 6.10 -4.20
CA TRP A 171 11.87 6.32 -4.12
C TRP A 171 12.56 6.20 -5.46
#